data_9420c48c89d7440d3ad5909f7f8c2c93
#
_entry.id   9420c48c89d7440d3ad5909f7f8c2c93
#
_cell.length_a   1.000
_cell.length_b   1.000
_cell.length_c   1.000
_cell.angle_alpha   90.00
_cell.angle_beta   90.00
_cell.angle_gamma   90.00
#
_symmetry.space_group_name_H-M   'P 1'
#
loop_
_entity.id
_entity.type
_entity.pdbx_description
1 polymer ?
#
loop_
_entity_poly.entity_id
_entity_poly.type
_entity_poly.pdbx_seq_one_letter_code
_entity_poly.pdbx_strand_id
1 'polypeptide(L)'
;SCSKPGKMAAKVSPVEATKYTDAIQTKKKQRSTRGAKLHQMAFANLGRNKKKTVLVVVSLALSVTLFNALCAFVGGFSMEKYVSSMTCADFIVSTPDYFRFNPADEFITPEQIEEIAANTKASLSGTGYAVLKTAYLWMTEDALRQDYARYESAEQLDSHMSRMEHRGNMVMGDTRIEALDNSLFDKLQVFDGDISPMLEPDNNAIAIAVSLDDYGNLPNPEYYPKVGDTITATYADDVKYIDSRTGELCNEATPEEYLQAKL
;
A
#
# COMPACT_ATOMS: atom_id res chain seq x y z
N SER A 1 25.98 -33.02 -12.69
CA SER A 1 26.87 -32.48 -13.75
C SER A 1 28.34 -32.92 -13.58
N CYS A 2 28.59 -34.22 -13.35
CA CYS A 2 29.94 -34.79 -13.18
C CYS A 2 30.64 -35.22 -14.49
N SER A 3 30.03 -34.91 -15.64
CA SER A 3 30.54 -35.40 -16.96
C SER A 3 31.84 -34.72 -17.41
N LYS A 4 32.08 -33.46 -17.07
CA LYS A 4 33.33 -32.76 -17.42
C LYS A 4 34.53 -33.22 -16.62
N PRO A 5 34.48 -33.36 -15.26
CA PRO A 5 35.58 -33.93 -14.50
C PRO A 5 35.91 -35.37 -14.89
N GLY A 6 34.90 -36.21 -15.14
CA GLY A 6 35.10 -37.61 -15.57
C GLY A 6 35.80 -37.72 -16.94
N LYS A 7 35.45 -36.88 -17.91
CA LYS A 7 36.12 -36.82 -19.23
C LYS A 7 37.57 -36.31 -19.14
N MET A 8 37.84 -35.41 -18.20
CA MET A 8 39.22 -34.97 -17.95
C MET A 8 40.07 -36.08 -17.28
N ALA A 9 39.52 -36.75 -16.28
CA ALA A 9 40.19 -37.86 -15.61
C ALA A 9 40.51 -39.04 -16.58
N ALA A 10 39.62 -39.33 -17.51
CA ALA A 10 39.82 -40.38 -18.51
C ALA A 10 40.92 -40.09 -19.58
N LYS A 11 41.34 -38.84 -19.71
CA LYS A 11 42.35 -38.39 -20.67
C LYS A 11 43.75 -38.24 -20.10
N VAL A 12 43.91 -38.37 -18.81
CA VAL A 12 45.18 -38.12 -18.13
C VAL A 12 45.82 -39.47 -17.75
N SER A 13 47.09 -39.65 -18.10
CA SER A 13 47.82 -40.86 -17.75
C SER A 13 48.02 -40.91 -16.21
N PRO A 14 48.11 -42.10 -15.60
CA PRO A 14 48.34 -42.24 -14.15
C PRO A 14 49.55 -41.46 -13.61
N VAL A 15 50.58 -41.31 -14.41
CA VAL A 15 51.79 -40.54 -14.09
C VAL A 15 51.57 -39.04 -14.17
N GLU A 16 50.71 -38.61 -15.08
CA GLU A 16 50.31 -37.21 -15.22
C GLU A 16 49.32 -36.80 -14.12
N ALA A 17 48.46 -37.72 -13.70
CA ALA A 17 47.49 -37.47 -12.61
C ALA A 17 48.18 -37.16 -11.29
N THR A 18 49.33 -37.81 -11.00
CA THR A 18 50.10 -37.54 -9.77
C THR A 18 50.87 -36.21 -9.84
N LYS A 19 51.11 -35.67 -11.03
CA LYS A 19 51.75 -34.35 -11.25
C LYS A 19 50.78 -33.23 -11.52
N TYR A 20 49.49 -33.56 -11.57
CA TYR A 20 48.45 -32.55 -11.84
C TYR A 20 48.26 -31.62 -10.66
N THR A 21 48.76 -30.43 -10.78
CA THR A 21 48.44 -29.32 -9.89
C THR A 21 47.55 -28.37 -10.64
N ASP A 22 46.44 -28.00 -10.05
CA ASP A 22 45.43 -27.05 -10.60
C ASP A 22 45.99 -25.61 -10.74
N ALA A 23 47.33 -25.51 -10.79
CA ALA A 23 48.08 -24.30 -10.94
C ALA A 23 48.20 -23.94 -12.42
N ILE A 24 47.51 -22.88 -12.83
CA ILE A 24 47.69 -22.27 -14.17
C ILE A 24 49.15 -21.84 -14.30
N GLN A 25 49.92 -22.58 -15.15
CA GLN A 25 51.29 -22.19 -15.50
C GLN A 25 51.23 -20.88 -16.31
N THR A 26 51.48 -19.79 -15.66
CA THR A 26 51.71 -18.53 -16.37
C THR A 26 53.13 -18.51 -16.93
N LYS A 27 53.28 -18.49 -18.27
CA LYS A 27 54.56 -18.47 -19.01
C LYS A 27 55.41 -17.21 -18.81
N LYS A 28 55.11 -16.34 -17.84
CA LYS A 28 55.89 -15.14 -17.51
C LYS A 28 56.75 -15.39 -16.25
N LYS A 29 58.05 -15.52 -16.41
CA LYS A 29 59.05 -15.43 -15.34
C LYS A 29 58.93 -14.05 -14.66
N GLN A 30 58.29 -14.00 -13.52
CA GLN A 30 58.37 -12.81 -12.67
C GLN A 30 59.62 -12.87 -11.85
N ARG A 31 60.61 -12.04 -12.16
CA ARG A 31 61.76 -11.76 -11.30
C ARG A 31 61.34 -10.82 -10.16
N SER A 32 61.19 -11.36 -8.97
CA SER A 32 61.04 -10.57 -7.74
C SER A 32 62.40 -10.48 -7.09
N THR A 33 62.96 -9.26 -7.01
CA THR A 33 64.25 -8.96 -6.40
C THR A 33 64.14 -8.35 -4.99
N ARG A 34 62.92 -8.24 -4.45
CA ARG A 34 62.68 -7.72 -3.08
C ARG A 34 61.76 -8.67 -2.31
N GLY A 35 62.03 -8.84 -1.03
CA GLY A 35 61.20 -9.63 -0.11
C GLY A 35 59.73 -9.27 -0.23
N ALA A 36 58.88 -10.23 -0.51
CA ALA A 36 57.48 -10.02 -0.74
C ALA A 36 56.77 -9.57 0.54
N LYS A 37 56.24 -8.38 0.56
CA LYS A 37 55.37 -7.90 1.66
C LYS A 37 54.09 -8.74 1.67
N LEU A 38 53.54 -9.02 2.84
CA LEU A 38 52.37 -9.90 3.06
C LEU A 38 51.19 -9.56 2.14
N HIS A 39 50.88 -8.26 1.96
CA HIS A 39 49.84 -7.80 1.07
C HIS A 39 50.12 -8.07 -0.41
N GLN A 40 51.41 -8.02 -0.85
CA GLN A 40 51.78 -8.35 -2.22
C GLN A 40 51.56 -9.83 -2.54
N MET A 41 51.86 -10.71 -1.54
CA MET A 41 51.59 -12.13 -1.67
C MET A 41 50.07 -12.41 -1.73
N ALA A 42 49.27 -11.71 -0.92
CA ALA A 42 47.82 -11.81 -0.94
C ALA A 42 47.24 -11.40 -2.31
N PHE A 43 47.66 -10.26 -2.84
CA PHE A 43 47.20 -9.80 -4.18
C PHE A 43 47.69 -10.72 -5.32
N ALA A 44 48.90 -11.27 -5.21
CA ALA A 44 49.41 -12.25 -6.19
C ALA A 44 48.56 -13.54 -6.20
N ASN A 45 48.13 -14.00 -5.01
CA ASN A 45 47.26 -15.17 -4.89
C ASN A 45 45.85 -14.91 -5.45
N LEU A 46 45.29 -13.72 -5.19
CA LEU A 46 44.00 -13.29 -5.81
C LEU A 46 44.09 -13.25 -7.34
N GLY A 47 45.21 -12.78 -7.89
CA GLY A 47 45.46 -12.73 -9.32
C GLY A 47 45.69 -14.09 -9.98
N ARG A 48 46.03 -15.14 -9.22
CA ARG A 48 46.35 -16.44 -9.73
C ARG A 48 45.14 -17.24 -10.22
N ASN A 49 43.99 -17.04 -9.60
CA ASN A 49 42.74 -17.68 -10.01
C ASN A 49 41.61 -16.67 -10.16
N LYS A 50 41.71 -15.79 -11.16
CA LYS A 50 40.82 -14.66 -11.39
C LYS A 50 39.33 -15.04 -11.39
N LYS A 51 38.96 -16.19 -11.99
CA LYS A 51 37.56 -16.64 -12.07
C LYS A 51 36.98 -16.92 -10.68
N LYS A 52 37.74 -17.64 -9.82
CA LYS A 52 37.28 -17.91 -8.44
C LYS A 52 37.28 -16.64 -7.59
N THR A 53 38.29 -15.79 -7.75
CA THR A 53 38.34 -14.50 -7.03
C THR A 53 37.15 -13.60 -7.40
N VAL A 54 36.85 -13.44 -8.69
CA VAL A 54 35.70 -12.65 -9.14
C VAL A 54 34.39 -13.22 -8.56
N LEU A 55 34.23 -14.56 -8.61
CA LEU A 55 33.03 -15.19 -8.05
C LEU A 55 32.85 -14.90 -6.57
N VAL A 56 33.93 -15.01 -5.78
CA VAL A 56 33.89 -14.72 -4.33
C VAL A 56 33.60 -13.25 -4.07
N VAL A 57 34.25 -12.34 -4.81
CA VAL A 57 34.04 -10.90 -4.66
C VAL A 57 32.59 -10.52 -4.99
N VAL A 58 32.04 -11.02 -6.10
CA VAL A 58 30.65 -10.76 -6.49
C VAL A 58 29.69 -11.32 -5.47
N SER A 59 29.91 -12.56 -4.99
CA SER A 59 29.06 -13.18 -3.96
C SER A 59 29.08 -12.37 -2.65
N LEU A 60 30.27 -11.94 -2.21
CA LEU A 60 30.41 -11.13 -1.01
C LEU A 60 29.76 -9.74 -1.17
N ALA A 61 29.99 -9.10 -2.31
CA ALA A 61 29.39 -7.81 -2.62
C ALA A 61 27.84 -7.91 -2.62
N LEU A 62 27.30 -8.95 -3.26
CA LEU A 62 25.86 -9.18 -3.28
C LEU A 62 25.30 -9.41 -1.88
N SER A 63 25.98 -10.21 -1.05
CA SER A 63 25.57 -10.46 0.33
C SER A 63 25.56 -9.18 1.18
N VAL A 64 26.60 -8.35 1.05
CA VAL A 64 26.67 -7.06 1.77
C VAL A 64 25.60 -6.08 1.27
N THR A 65 25.34 -6.04 -0.05
CA THR A 65 24.31 -5.20 -0.61
C THR A 65 22.92 -5.61 -0.13
N LEU A 66 22.61 -6.91 -0.14
CA LEU A 66 21.34 -7.44 0.36
C LEU A 66 21.16 -7.18 1.86
N PHE A 67 22.22 -7.38 2.63
CA PHE A 67 22.18 -7.09 4.06
C PHE A 67 21.93 -5.60 4.34
N ASN A 68 22.65 -4.71 3.65
CA ASN A 68 22.44 -3.26 3.80
C ASN A 68 21.04 -2.83 3.33
N ALA A 69 20.53 -3.39 2.23
CA ALA A 69 19.18 -3.12 1.76
C ALA A 69 18.13 -3.55 2.80
N LEU A 70 18.30 -4.73 3.40
CA LEU A 70 17.42 -5.21 4.46
C LEU A 70 17.49 -4.32 5.71
N CYS A 71 18.68 -3.93 6.14
CA CYS A 71 18.86 -3.02 7.27
C CYS A 71 18.26 -1.64 6.99
N ALA A 72 18.41 -1.11 5.78
CA ALA A 72 17.80 0.16 5.37
C ALA A 72 16.28 0.08 5.36
N PHE A 73 15.71 -1.03 4.85
CA PHE A 73 14.27 -1.26 4.85
C PHE A 73 13.72 -1.33 6.28
N VAL A 74 14.32 -2.16 7.15
CA VAL A 74 13.88 -2.29 8.55
C VAL A 74 14.08 -0.99 9.34
N GLY A 75 15.23 -0.32 9.15
CA GLY A 75 15.52 0.94 9.84
C GLY A 75 14.72 2.15 9.31
N GLY A 76 14.22 2.08 8.08
CA GLY A 76 13.35 3.10 7.48
C GLY A 76 11.87 2.96 7.88
N PHE A 77 11.46 1.80 8.41
CA PHE A 77 10.09 1.62 8.83
C PHE A 77 9.83 2.33 10.17
N SER A 78 8.88 3.26 10.16
CA SER A 78 8.39 3.95 11.35
C SER A 78 6.98 3.45 11.69
N MET A 79 6.85 2.72 12.79
CA MET A 79 5.55 2.26 13.30
C MET A 79 4.65 3.45 13.64
N GLU A 80 5.21 4.52 14.17
CA GLU A 80 4.47 5.74 14.51
C GLU A 80 3.83 6.37 13.28
N LYS A 81 4.60 6.53 12.18
CA LYS A 81 4.05 7.04 10.92
C LYS A 81 3.00 6.11 10.33
N TYR A 82 3.24 4.80 10.41
CA TYR A 82 2.28 3.81 9.90
C TYR A 82 0.95 3.87 10.66
N VAL A 83 0.99 3.90 11.99
CA VAL A 83 -0.22 3.98 12.82
C VAL A 83 -0.92 5.33 12.64
N SER A 84 -0.19 6.44 12.65
CA SER A 84 -0.77 7.78 12.50
C SER A 84 -1.41 8.04 11.13
N SER A 85 -1.03 7.27 10.10
CA SER A 85 -1.70 7.32 8.80
C SER A 85 -3.05 6.58 8.77
N MET A 86 -3.31 5.71 9.74
CA MET A 86 -4.53 4.89 9.79
C MET A 86 -5.53 5.37 10.83
N THR A 87 -5.07 6.02 11.89
CA THR A 87 -5.93 6.42 13.00
C THR A 87 -5.36 7.61 13.75
N CYS A 88 -6.26 8.41 14.31
CA CYS A 88 -5.91 9.49 15.22
C CYS A 88 -5.84 9.04 16.71
N ALA A 89 -6.05 7.77 16.99
CA ALA A 89 -6.11 7.22 18.36
C ALA A 89 -5.14 6.05 18.54
N ASP A 90 -4.58 5.92 19.74
CA ASP A 90 -3.71 4.79 20.12
C ASP A 90 -4.48 3.47 20.21
N PHE A 91 -5.75 3.54 20.60
CA PHE A 91 -6.65 2.41 20.75
C PHE A 91 -8.02 2.70 20.13
N ILE A 92 -8.51 1.76 19.34
CA ILE A 92 -9.85 1.78 18.77
C ILE A 92 -10.57 0.53 19.28
N VAL A 93 -11.75 0.73 19.85
CA VAL A 93 -12.67 -0.34 20.23
C VAL A 93 -13.90 -0.23 19.35
N SER A 94 -14.18 -1.28 18.59
CA SER A 94 -15.30 -1.31 17.65
C SER A 94 -15.79 -2.73 17.42
N THR A 95 -16.87 -2.87 16.66
CA THR A 95 -17.34 -4.17 16.16
C THR A 95 -16.36 -4.73 15.13
N PRO A 96 -16.33 -6.06 14.92
CA PRO A 96 -15.47 -6.67 13.89
C PRO A 96 -15.68 -6.11 12.49
N ASP A 97 -16.89 -5.69 12.17
CA ASP A 97 -17.24 -5.20 10.83
C ASP A 97 -16.61 -3.85 10.51
N TYR A 98 -16.45 -2.98 11.49
CA TYR A 98 -15.68 -1.75 11.34
C TYR A 98 -14.27 -2.04 10.80
N PHE A 99 -13.58 -3.00 11.39
CA PHE A 99 -12.21 -3.38 10.99
C PHE A 99 -12.13 -4.13 9.66
N ARG A 100 -13.25 -4.62 9.14
CA ARG A 100 -13.33 -5.27 7.83
C ARG A 100 -13.69 -4.30 6.70
N PHE A 101 -13.77 -3.00 7.00
CA PHE A 101 -14.25 -1.97 6.06
C PHE A 101 -15.65 -2.26 5.49
N ASN A 102 -16.40 -3.06 6.19
CA ASN A 102 -17.80 -3.35 5.88
C ASN A 102 -18.63 -3.00 7.12
N PRO A 103 -18.83 -1.69 7.40
CA PRO A 103 -19.63 -1.27 8.54
C PRO A 103 -21.02 -1.84 8.35
N ALA A 104 -21.30 -2.86 9.15
CA ALA A 104 -22.64 -3.39 9.29
C ALA A 104 -23.47 -2.44 10.14
N ASP A 105 -24.75 -2.73 10.22
CA ASP A 105 -25.72 -1.98 11.01
C ASP A 105 -25.54 -2.19 12.53
N GLU A 106 -24.48 -2.88 12.94
CA GLU A 106 -24.18 -3.16 14.35
C GLU A 106 -23.13 -2.18 14.88
N PHE A 107 -23.55 -1.33 15.80
CA PHE A 107 -22.71 -0.40 16.52
C PHE A 107 -22.51 -0.84 17.96
N ILE A 108 -21.43 -0.39 18.59
CA ILE A 108 -21.29 -0.48 20.04
C ILE A 108 -22.38 0.38 20.68
N THR A 109 -23.12 -0.16 21.66
CA THR A 109 -24.22 0.57 22.28
C THR A 109 -23.73 1.70 23.18
N PRO A 110 -24.53 2.74 23.42
CA PRO A 110 -24.17 3.82 24.35
C PRO A 110 -23.76 3.32 25.73
N GLU A 111 -24.44 2.29 26.25
CA GLU A 111 -24.14 1.69 27.55
C GLU A 111 -22.76 1.01 27.56
N GLN A 112 -22.40 0.34 26.47
CA GLN A 112 -21.07 -0.27 26.32
C GLN A 112 -19.99 0.81 26.21
N ILE A 113 -20.26 1.92 25.52
CA ILE A 113 -19.34 3.05 25.42
C ILE A 113 -19.09 3.66 26.80
N GLU A 114 -20.15 3.87 27.60
CA GLU A 114 -20.04 4.38 28.96
C GLU A 114 -19.25 3.43 29.86
N GLU A 115 -19.48 2.12 29.77
CA GLU A 115 -18.73 1.12 30.50
C GLU A 115 -17.24 1.11 30.15
N ILE A 116 -16.90 1.18 28.86
CA ILE A 116 -15.52 1.28 28.40
C ILE A 116 -14.87 2.55 28.92
N ALA A 117 -15.54 3.69 28.79
CA ALA A 117 -15.04 4.98 29.25
C ALA A 117 -14.79 5.00 30.75
N ALA A 118 -15.71 4.42 31.56
CA ALA A 118 -15.60 4.35 33.01
C ALA A 118 -14.43 3.46 33.48
N ASN A 119 -14.07 2.43 32.70
CA ASN A 119 -13.02 1.46 33.04
C ASN A 119 -11.66 1.79 32.39
N THR A 120 -11.56 2.81 31.57
CA THR A 120 -10.31 3.22 30.96
C THR A 120 -9.66 4.38 31.71
N LYS A 121 -8.30 4.45 31.60
CA LYS A 121 -7.51 5.57 32.13
C LYS A 121 -6.95 6.41 30.98
N ALA A 122 -7.67 6.50 29.88
CA ALA A 122 -7.26 7.30 28.74
C ALA A 122 -7.16 8.79 29.13
N SER A 123 -6.15 9.47 28.65
CA SER A 123 -6.01 10.93 28.82
C SER A 123 -6.96 11.71 27.92
N LEU A 124 -7.37 11.11 26.82
CA LEU A 124 -8.35 11.61 25.85
C LEU A 124 -9.16 10.42 25.35
N SER A 125 -10.46 10.60 25.27
CA SER A 125 -11.38 9.62 24.64
C SER A 125 -12.45 10.36 23.86
N GLY A 126 -12.99 9.70 22.87
CA GLY A 126 -14.08 10.21 22.06
C GLY A 126 -14.71 9.07 21.28
N THR A 127 -15.87 9.34 20.72
CA THR A 127 -16.62 8.40 19.88
C THR A 127 -16.55 8.81 18.42
N GLY A 128 -16.63 7.81 17.56
CA GLY A 128 -16.73 8.01 16.12
C GLY A 128 -17.76 7.05 15.54
N TYR A 129 -18.41 7.49 14.47
CA TYR A 129 -19.34 6.68 13.68
C TYR A 129 -18.85 6.65 12.25
N ALA A 130 -18.81 5.45 11.68
CA ALA A 130 -18.49 5.28 10.26
C ALA A 130 -19.60 4.48 9.61
N VAL A 131 -20.19 5.04 8.56
CA VAL A 131 -21.31 4.43 7.83
C VAL A 131 -21.01 4.43 6.33
N LEU A 132 -21.37 3.32 5.68
CA LEU A 132 -21.37 3.18 4.23
C LEU A 132 -22.81 3.24 3.71
N LYS A 133 -22.95 3.62 2.44
CA LYS A 133 -24.23 3.58 1.72
C LYS A 133 -25.34 4.41 2.38
N THR A 134 -25.00 5.43 3.13
CA THR A 134 -25.95 6.40 3.69
C THR A 134 -26.09 7.65 2.84
N ALA A 135 -25.02 8.01 2.13
CA ALA A 135 -25.01 9.07 1.13
C ALA A 135 -24.04 8.74 0.00
N TYR A 136 -24.30 9.36 -1.15
CA TYR A 136 -23.47 9.28 -2.34
C TYR A 136 -22.99 10.67 -2.71
N LEU A 137 -21.73 10.77 -3.17
CA LEU A 137 -21.16 12.03 -3.66
C LEU A 137 -21.24 12.08 -5.18
N TRP A 138 -21.52 13.27 -5.72
CA TRP A 138 -21.45 13.54 -7.16
C TRP A 138 -20.03 13.95 -7.52
N MET A 139 -19.41 13.18 -8.40
CA MET A 139 -18.04 13.37 -8.87
C MET A 139 -18.01 13.40 -10.40
N THR A 140 -16.97 13.95 -11.00
CA THR A 140 -16.80 13.84 -12.44
C THR A 140 -16.50 12.39 -12.82
N GLU A 141 -17.09 11.92 -13.93
CA GLU A 141 -16.85 10.56 -14.42
C GLU A 141 -15.35 10.30 -14.65
N ASP A 142 -14.63 11.30 -15.19
CA ASP A 142 -13.18 11.17 -15.44
C ASP A 142 -12.40 10.95 -14.15
N ALA A 143 -12.72 11.67 -13.07
CA ALA A 143 -12.05 11.50 -11.78
C ALA A 143 -12.29 10.10 -11.20
N LEU A 144 -13.54 9.63 -11.24
CA LEU A 144 -13.91 8.32 -10.74
C LEU A 144 -13.27 7.19 -11.56
N ARG A 145 -13.24 7.33 -12.90
CA ARG A 145 -12.55 6.39 -13.79
C ARG A 145 -11.06 6.29 -13.49
N GLN A 146 -10.40 7.41 -13.22
CA GLN A 146 -8.98 7.42 -12.86
C GLN A 146 -8.70 6.68 -11.55
N ASP A 147 -9.59 6.80 -10.57
CA ASP A 147 -9.42 6.11 -9.31
C ASP A 147 -9.65 4.60 -9.44
N TYR A 148 -10.74 4.20 -10.05
CA TYR A 148 -11.09 2.79 -10.22
C TYR A 148 -10.17 2.04 -11.20
N ALA A 149 -9.55 2.73 -12.17
CA ALA A 149 -8.57 2.14 -13.07
C ALA A 149 -7.34 1.55 -12.37
N ARG A 150 -7.15 1.82 -11.08
CA ARG A 150 -6.10 1.20 -10.26
C ARG A 150 -6.43 -0.24 -9.88
N TYR A 151 -7.71 -0.60 -9.87
CA TYR A 151 -8.21 -1.86 -9.33
C TYR A 151 -9.01 -2.67 -10.35
N GLU A 152 -9.54 -2.02 -11.39
CA GLU A 152 -10.44 -2.60 -12.38
C GLU A 152 -9.83 -2.57 -13.78
N SER A 153 -10.15 -3.58 -14.58
CA SER A 153 -9.87 -3.56 -16.02
C SER A 153 -10.79 -2.56 -16.74
N ALA A 154 -10.40 -2.13 -17.94
CA ALA A 154 -11.21 -1.19 -18.72
C ALA A 154 -12.65 -1.70 -18.96
N GLU A 155 -12.84 -3.00 -19.21
CA GLU A 155 -14.15 -3.60 -19.42
C GLU A 155 -15.00 -3.61 -18.15
N GLN A 156 -14.40 -3.92 -17.00
CA GLN A 156 -15.07 -3.86 -15.70
C GLN A 156 -15.46 -2.42 -15.36
N LEU A 157 -14.57 -1.48 -15.60
CA LEU A 157 -14.79 -0.05 -15.38
C LEU A 157 -15.95 0.49 -16.21
N ASP A 158 -16.01 0.16 -17.51
CA ASP A 158 -17.13 0.56 -18.38
C ASP A 158 -18.45 -0.03 -17.91
N SER A 159 -18.45 -1.30 -17.50
CA SER A 159 -19.62 -1.95 -16.93
C SER A 159 -20.05 -1.30 -15.60
N HIS A 160 -19.09 -0.93 -14.76
CA HIS A 160 -19.34 -0.26 -13.48
C HIS A 160 -19.94 1.12 -13.71
N MET A 161 -19.31 1.96 -14.53
CA MET A 161 -19.83 3.30 -14.85
C MET A 161 -21.22 3.27 -15.45
N SER A 162 -21.53 2.31 -16.34
CA SER A 162 -22.84 2.21 -16.98
C SER A 162 -24.00 1.95 -16.01
N ARG A 163 -23.70 1.43 -14.81
CA ARG A 163 -24.69 1.11 -13.78
C ARG A 163 -24.95 2.26 -12.81
N MET A 164 -24.06 3.24 -12.79
CA MET A 164 -24.19 4.41 -11.91
C MET A 164 -25.19 5.41 -12.45
N GLU A 165 -25.75 6.21 -11.58
CA GLU A 165 -26.61 7.35 -11.98
C GLU A 165 -25.74 8.48 -12.50
N HIS A 166 -26.17 9.09 -13.61
CA HIS A 166 -25.46 10.17 -14.28
C HIS A 166 -26.27 11.46 -14.28
N ARG A 167 -25.60 12.60 -14.06
CA ARG A 167 -26.12 13.96 -14.29
C ARG A 167 -25.12 14.77 -15.11
N GLY A 168 -25.29 14.78 -16.42
CA GLY A 168 -24.30 15.38 -17.33
C GLY A 168 -22.98 14.59 -17.29
N ASN A 169 -21.90 15.28 -16.88
CA ASN A 169 -20.58 14.66 -16.71
C ASN A 169 -20.30 14.19 -15.28
N MET A 170 -21.31 14.28 -14.39
CA MET A 170 -21.19 13.83 -13.01
C MET A 170 -21.81 12.45 -12.85
N VAL A 171 -21.19 11.65 -12.00
CA VAL A 171 -21.60 10.30 -11.64
C VAL A 171 -21.75 10.25 -10.13
N MET A 172 -22.75 9.51 -9.67
CA MET A 172 -23.00 9.28 -8.26
C MET A 172 -22.10 8.15 -7.75
N GLY A 173 -21.13 8.48 -6.90
CA GLY A 173 -20.18 7.53 -6.32
C GLY A 173 -20.49 7.23 -4.86
N ASP A 174 -20.23 6.00 -4.46
CA ASP A 174 -20.31 5.58 -3.06
C ASP A 174 -19.34 6.38 -2.20
N THR A 175 -19.74 6.69 -0.97
CA THR A 175 -18.86 7.34 -0.01
C THR A 175 -19.04 6.75 1.38
N ARG A 176 -17.95 6.75 2.14
CA ARG A 176 -17.95 6.47 3.56
C ARG A 176 -18.03 7.81 4.31
N ILE A 177 -19.04 7.95 5.15
CA ILE A 177 -19.17 9.10 6.02
C ILE A 177 -18.67 8.70 7.41
N GLU A 178 -17.85 9.56 7.99
CA GLU A 178 -17.38 9.43 9.37
C GLU A 178 -17.75 10.68 10.14
N ALA A 179 -18.25 10.49 11.37
CA ALA A 179 -18.45 11.54 12.33
C ALA A 179 -17.60 11.27 13.56
N LEU A 180 -16.95 12.29 14.07
CA LEU A 180 -16.05 12.20 15.23
C LEU A 180 -16.48 13.22 16.28
N ASP A 181 -16.27 12.87 17.56
CA ASP A 181 -16.40 13.83 18.64
C ASP A 181 -15.44 15.00 18.49
N ASN A 182 -15.88 16.20 18.82
CA ASN A 182 -15.07 17.42 18.74
C ASN A 182 -13.75 17.31 19.52
N SER A 183 -13.71 16.51 20.59
CA SER A 183 -12.50 16.26 21.38
C SER A 183 -11.36 15.59 20.60
N LEU A 184 -11.69 14.95 19.47
CA LEU A 184 -10.71 14.25 18.63
C LEU A 184 -10.17 15.11 17.47
N PHE A 185 -10.76 16.27 17.20
CA PHE A 185 -10.38 17.12 16.06
C PHE A 185 -8.94 17.59 16.15
N ASP A 186 -8.43 17.89 17.33
CA ASP A 186 -7.01 18.29 17.52
C ASP A 186 -6.01 17.17 17.21
N LYS A 187 -6.49 15.93 17.00
CA LYS A 187 -5.68 14.78 16.65
C LYS A 187 -5.67 14.47 15.17
N LEU A 188 -6.55 15.11 14.39
CA LEU A 188 -6.59 14.96 12.94
C LEU A 188 -5.38 15.65 12.31
N GLN A 189 -4.80 15.02 11.32
CA GLN A 189 -3.76 15.62 10.50
C GLN A 189 -4.42 16.34 9.31
N VAL A 190 -4.40 17.65 9.32
CA VAL A 190 -4.92 18.46 8.23
C VAL A 190 -3.84 18.60 7.16
N PHE A 191 -4.12 18.09 5.96
CA PHE A 191 -3.21 18.19 4.82
C PHE A 191 -3.31 19.57 4.15
N ASP A 192 -4.52 20.07 3.96
CA ASP A 192 -4.80 21.38 3.35
C ASP A 192 -6.11 21.94 3.90
N GLY A 193 -6.24 23.28 3.94
CA GLY A 193 -7.42 23.97 4.42
C GLY A 193 -7.47 24.14 5.94
N ASP A 194 -8.71 24.38 6.41
CA ASP A 194 -9.03 24.58 7.84
C ASP A 194 -10.29 23.80 8.21
N ILE A 195 -10.19 22.97 9.25
CA ILE A 195 -11.31 22.17 9.77
C ILE A 195 -12.13 22.90 10.85
N SER A 196 -11.69 24.06 11.31
CA SER A 196 -12.41 24.83 12.37
C SER A 196 -13.87 25.10 12.05
N PRO A 197 -14.27 25.36 10.78
CA PRO A 197 -15.69 25.54 10.44
C PRO A 197 -16.58 24.33 10.75
N MET A 198 -16.02 23.12 10.80
CA MET A 198 -16.76 21.90 11.15
C MET A 198 -17.20 21.86 12.63
N LEU A 199 -16.55 22.65 13.48
CA LEU A 199 -16.87 22.76 14.91
C LEU A 199 -17.97 23.78 15.21
N GLU A 200 -18.34 24.58 14.21
CA GLU A 200 -19.39 25.58 14.37
C GLU A 200 -20.78 24.94 14.23
N PRO A 201 -21.73 25.21 15.13
CA PRO A 201 -23.09 24.74 15.00
C PRO A 201 -23.72 25.20 13.67
N ASP A 202 -24.56 24.36 13.11
CA ASP A 202 -25.31 24.63 11.87
C ASP A 202 -24.44 24.91 10.63
N ASN A 203 -23.16 24.54 10.66
CA ASN A 203 -22.26 24.60 9.52
C ASN A 203 -22.29 23.27 8.75
N ASN A 204 -22.39 23.37 7.41
CA ASN A 204 -22.34 22.21 6.51
C ASN A 204 -20.93 21.92 5.99
N ALA A 205 -19.90 22.39 6.68
CA ALA A 205 -18.51 22.09 6.32
C ALA A 205 -18.20 20.61 6.56
N ILE A 206 -17.47 20.02 5.63
CA ILE A 206 -16.97 18.66 5.73
C ILE A 206 -15.48 18.63 5.39
N ALA A 207 -14.78 17.63 5.91
CA ALA A 207 -13.41 17.31 5.52
C ALA A 207 -13.41 16.05 4.66
N ILE A 208 -12.54 16.01 3.66
CA ILE A 208 -12.32 14.83 2.82
C ILE A 208 -11.08 14.11 3.31
N ALA A 209 -11.22 12.84 3.68
CA ALA A 209 -10.07 12.01 3.99
C ALA A 209 -9.28 11.71 2.72
N VAL A 210 -7.98 11.96 2.74
CA VAL A 210 -7.08 11.73 1.62
C VAL A 210 -5.98 10.76 2.01
N SER A 211 -5.54 9.94 1.06
CA SER A 211 -4.37 9.08 1.23
C SER A 211 -3.17 9.73 0.57
N LEU A 212 -2.09 9.88 1.30
CA LEU A 212 -0.83 10.41 0.78
C LEU A 212 0.12 9.26 0.41
N ASP A 213 1.02 9.52 -0.55
CA ASP A 213 2.11 8.60 -0.86
C ASP A 213 3.19 8.62 0.23
N ASP A 214 4.21 7.76 0.10
CA ASP A 214 5.33 7.66 1.06
C ASP A 214 6.16 8.97 1.17
N TYR A 215 5.98 9.88 0.23
CA TYR A 215 6.65 11.19 0.17
C TYR A 215 5.77 12.32 0.68
N GLY A 216 4.53 12.04 1.07
CA GLY A 216 3.57 13.02 1.55
C GLY A 216 2.83 13.77 0.44
N ASN A 217 2.86 13.29 -0.79
CA ASN A 217 2.12 13.90 -1.89
C ASN A 217 0.74 13.24 -2.05
N LEU A 218 -0.22 14.00 -2.54
CA LEU A 218 -1.52 13.50 -2.93
C LEU A 218 -1.42 12.84 -4.32
N PRO A 219 -1.56 11.51 -4.42
CA PRO A 219 -1.25 10.78 -5.66
C PRO A 219 -2.33 10.97 -6.73
N ASN A 220 -3.36 11.63 -6.59
CA ASN A 220 -4.43 11.85 -7.57
C ASN A 220 -5.20 13.13 -7.27
N PRO A 221 -4.55 14.30 -7.33
CA PRO A 221 -5.13 15.56 -6.88
C PRO A 221 -6.43 15.93 -7.60
N GLU A 222 -6.63 15.46 -8.84
CA GLU A 222 -7.85 15.75 -9.62
C GLU A 222 -9.06 14.90 -9.18
N TYR A 223 -8.82 13.83 -8.44
CA TYR A 223 -9.89 13.01 -7.88
C TYR A 223 -10.60 13.71 -6.72
N TYR A 224 -9.88 14.48 -5.93
CA TYR A 224 -10.42 15.11 -4.74
C TYR A 224 -10.96 16.52 -5.02
N PRO A 225 -12.10 16.90 -4.42
CA PRO A 225 -12.54 18.30 -4.39
C PRO A 225 -11.46 19.19 -3.78
N LYS A 226 -11.40 20.44 -4.23
CA LYS A 226 -10.45 21.43 -3.70
C LYS A 226 -11.05 22.13 -2.47
N VAL A 227 -10.19 22.62 -1.60
CA VAL A 227 -10.62 23.40 -0.44
C VAL A 227 -11.45 24.60 -0.90
N GLY A 228 -12.65 24.73 -0.36
CA GLY A 228 -13.62 25.76 -0.71
C GLY A 228 -14.64 25.37 -1.80
N ASP A 229 -14.47 24.20 -2.41
CA ASP A 229 -15.47 23.67 -3.33
C ASP A 229 -16.76 23.30 -2.58
N THR A 230 -17.88 23.40 -3.29
CA THR A 230 -19.16 22.88 -2.80
C THR A 230 -19.39 21.52 -3.45
N ILE A 231 -19.58 20.50 -2.62
CA ILE A 231 -19.92 19.15 -3.09
C ILE A 231 -21.41 18.89 -2.90
N THR A 232 -21.95 18.08 -3.80
CA THR A 232 -23.36 17.65 -3.72
C THR A 232 -23.40 16.22 -3.25
N ALA A 233 -24.23 15.94 -2.24
CA ALA A 233 -24.51 14.61 -1.76
C ALA A 233 -25.99 14.26 -2.02
N THR A 234 -26.26 12.98 -2.24
CA THR A 234 -27.61 12.43 -2.33
C THR A 234 -27.75 11.38 -1.22
N TYR A 235 -28.83 11.44 -0.45
CA TYR A 235 -29.08 10.42 0.57
C TYR A 235 -29.45 9.08 -0.06
N ALA A 236 -29.02 8.00 0.58
CA ALA A 236 -29.27 6.64 0.08
C ALA A 236 -30.76 6.31 -0.04
N ASP A 237 -31.60 6.84 0.84
CA ASP A 237 -33.04 6.63 0.82
C ASP A 237 -33.73 7.25 -0.41
N ASP A 238 -33.09 8.23 -1.05
CA ASP A 238 -33.57 8.86 -2.28
C ASP A 238 -33.17 8.06 -3.53
N VAL A 239 -32.28 7.06 -3.40
CA VAL A 239 -31.79 6.25 -4.51
C VAL A 239 -32.56 4.94 -4.56
N LYS A 240 -33.10 4.61 -5.73
CA LYS A 240 -33.72 3.33 -6.01
C LYS A 240 -32.86 2.52 -6.98
N TYR A 241 -32.90 1.22 -6.86
CA TYR A 241 -32.23 0.35 -7.81
C TYR A 241 -33.27 -0.30 -8.73
N ILE A 242 -33.01 -0.22 -10.02
CA ILE A 242 -33.80 -0.89 -11.04
C ILE A 242 -32.97 -1.96 -11.74
N ASP A 243 -33.63 -3.03 -12.20
CA ASP A 243 -33.01 -4.01 -13.07
C ASP A 243 -32.77 -3.40 -14.45
N SER A 244 -31.50 -3.29 -14.85
CA SER A 244 -31.11 -2.65 -16.13
C SER A 244 -31.69 -3.34 -17.37
N ARG A 245 -32.16 -4.58 -17.23
CA ARG A 245 -32.80 -5.36 -18.33
C ARG A 245 -34.28 -5.03 -18.48
N THR A 246 -34.97 -4.78 -17.37
CA THR A 246 -36.44 -4.64 -17.36
C THR A 246 -36.91 -3.22 -17.03
N GLY A 247 -36.07 -2.43 -16.35
CA GLY A 247 -36.41 -1.10 -15.83
C GLY A 247 -37.32 -1.14 -14.60
N GLU A 248 -37.63 -2.31 -14.05
CA GLU A 248 -38.44 -2.49 -12.85
C GLU A 248 -37.58 -2.39 -11.57
N LEU A 249 -38.19 -2.09 -10.43
CA LEU A 249 -37.51 -2.05 -9.15
C LEU A 249 -36.90 -3.42 -8.84
N CYS A 250 -35.62 -3.40 -8.40
CA CYS A 250 -34.90 -4.58 -8.01
C CYS A 250 -35.51 -5.24 -6.76
N ASN A 251 -35.29 -6.51 -6.65
CA ASN A 251 -35.62 -7.31 -5.47
C ASN A 251 -34.41 -8.22 -5.13
N GLU A 252 -34.53 -8.98 -4.04
CA GLU A 252 -33.46 -9.89 -3.57
C GLU A 252 -32.98 -10.92 -4.61
N ALA A 253 -33.79 -11.22 -5.63
CA ALA A 253 -33.45 -12.16 -6.69
C ALA A 253 -32.76 -11.49 -7.88
N THR A 254 -32.64 -10.17 -7.92
CA THR A 254 -31.99 -9.44 -9.02
C THR A 254 -30.46 -9.61 -8.89
N PRO A 255 -29.78 -10.22 -9.89
CA PRO A 255 -28.32 -10.33 -9.84
C PRO A 255 -27.65 -8.96 -9.79
N GLU A 256 -26.58 -8.85 -9.02
CA GLU A 256 -25.87 -7.60 -8.75
C GLU A 256 -25.37 -6.91 -10.03
N GLU A 257 -25.00 -7.69 -11.04
CA GLU A 257 -24.56 -7.21 -12.35
C GLU A 257 -25.61 -6.41 -13.14
N TYR A 258 -26.90 -6.49 -12.75
CA TYR A 258 -28.00 -5.79 -13.40
C TYR A 258 -28.58 -4.65 -12.56
N LEU A 259 -28.03 -4.41 -11.37
CA LEU A 259 -28.43 -3.28 -10.54
C LEU A 259 -28.04 -1.97 -11.20
N GLN A 260 -29.00 -1.09 -11.41
CA GLN A 260 -28.79 0.29 -11.89
C GLN A 260 -29.41 1.28 -10.91
N ALA A 261 -28.60 2.22 -10.41
CA ALA A 261 -29.08 3.28 -9.53
C ALA A 261 -29.95 4.29 -10.32
N LYS A 262 -31.04 4.72 -9.72
CA LYS A 262 -31.93 5.78 -10.20
C LYS A 262 -32.35 6.66 -9.03
N LEU A 263 -32.52 7.97 -9.30
CA LEU A 263 -33.08 8.95 -8.38
C LEU A 263 -34.60 9.09 -8.55
#